data_b851649754b8670e82069eb294237add
#
_entry.id   b851649754b8670e82069eb294237add
#
_cell.length_a   1.000
_cell.length_b   1.000
_cell.length_c   1.000
_cell.angle_alpha   90.00
_cell.angle_beta   90.00
_cell.angle_gamma   90.00
#
_symmetry.space_group_name_H-M   'P 1'
#
loop_
_entity.id
_entity.type
_entity.pdbx_description
1 polymer ?
#
loop_
_entity_poly.entity_id
_entity_poly.type
_entity_poly.pdbx_seq_one_letter_code
_entity_poly.pdbx_strand_id
1 'polypeptide(L)'
;ILSVHELGGRKTMRITGGLSGILRSDFMHALTRMGVDEIDLEGVTAVEQAGLALCLVAANRHRVAIGAQSPCFAEAWAQALTAPGPLEKLVTGGT
;
A
#
# COMPACT_ATOMS: atom_id res chain seq x y z
N ILE A 1 7.99 -3.85 -8.03
CA ILE A 1 8.46 -5.05 -7.34
C ILE A 1 8.09 -4.96 -5.87
N LEU A 2 7.53 -6.04 -5.37
CA LEU A 2 7.11 -6.13 -3.98
C LEU A 2 7.95 -7.20 -3.28
N SER A 3 8.50 -6.86 -2.12
CA SER A 3 9.26 -7.82 -1.31
C SER A 3 8.92 -7.60 0.16
N VAL A 4 9.15 -8.63 0.97
CA VAL A 4 8.91 -8.56 2.41
C VAL A 4 10.23 -8.83 3.13
N HIS A 5 10.54 -7.95 4.08
CA HIS A 5 11.76 -8.04 4.88
C HIS A 5 11.41 -8.07 6.36
N GLU A 6 12.15 -8.84 7.12
CA GLU A 6 11.96 -8.90 8.57
C GLU A 6 13.24 -8.44 9.25
N LEU A 7 13.11 -7.54 10.22
CA LEU A 7 14.23 -7.05 11.00
C LEU A 7 13.74 -6.78 12.43
N GLY A 8 14.37 -7.42 13.39
CA GLY A 8 14.03 -7.22 14.80
C GLY A 8 12.59 -7.59 15.14
N GLY A 9 12.04 -8.60 14.48
CA GLY A 9 10.65 -9.00 14.69
C GLY A 9 9.63 -8.17 13.97
N ARG A 10 10.05 -7.12 13.25
CA ARG A 10 9.16 -6.26 12.48
C ARG A 10 9.23 -6.63 11.00
N LYS A 11 8.08 -6.79 10.37
CA LYS A 11 7.99 -7.15 8.95
C LYS A 11 7.59 -5.94 8.13
N THR A 12 8.39 -5.64 7.11
CA THR A 12 8.16 -4.50 6.23
C THR A 12 7.94 -4.99 4.81
N MET A 13 6.85 -4.55 4.20
CA MET A 13 6.58 -4.76 2.78
C MET A 13 7.18 -3.59 2.02
N ARG A 14 8.16 -3.87 1.15
CA ARG A 14 8.79 -2.83 0.33
C ARG A 14 8.28 -2.92 -1.09
N ILE A 15 7.81 -1.79 -1.61
CA ILE A 15 7.33 -1.70 -2.99
C ILE A 15 8.21 -0.71 -3.73
N THR A 16 8.74 -1.14 -4.88
CA THR A 16 9.57 -0.30 -5.75
C THR A 16 8.98 -0.31 -7.16
N GLY A 17 9.21 0.78 -7.90
CA GLY A 17 8.67 0.92 -9.25
C GLY A 17 7.21 1.34 -9.22
N GLY A 18 6.38 0.69 -10.04
CA GLY A 18 4.97 1.04 -10.15
C GLY A 18 4.13 0.46 -9.02
N LEU A 19 3.34 1.31 -8.39
CA LEU A 19 2.33 0.88 -7.42
C LEU A 19 0.99 0.78 -8.18
N SER A 20 0.58 -0.44 -8.53
CA SER A 20 -0.57 -0.67 -9.40
C SER A 20 -1.40 -1.85 -8.93
N GLY A 21 -2.55 -2.05 -9.60
CA GLY A 21 -3.44 -3.15 -9.30
C GLY A 21 -2.86 -4.54 -9.60
N ILE A 22 -1.82 -4.60 -10.42
CA ILE A 22 -1.13 -5.87 -10.70
C ILE A 22 -0.55 -6.48 -9.43
N LEU A 23 -0.18 -5.64 -8.46
CA LEU A 23 0.41 -6.09 -7.19
C LEU A 23 -0.62 -6.66 -6.22
N ARG A 24 -1.91 -6.59 -6.55
CA ARG A 24 -2.97 -6.93 -5.60
C ARG A 24 -2.79 -8.29 -4.94
N SER A 25 -2.52 -9.32 -5.73
CA SER A 25 -2.39 -10.68 -5.20
C SER A 25 -1.25 -10.79 -4.19
N ASP A 26 -0.06 -10.31 -4.57
CA ASP A 26 1.10 -10.34 -3.70
C ASP A 26 0.93 -9.43 -2.49
N PHE A 27 0.32 -8.27 -2.69
CA PHE A 27 0.05 -7.30 -1.64
C PHE A 27 -0.87 -7.90 -0.57
N MET A 28 -1.99 -8.49 -1.00
CA MET A 28 -2.94 -9.09 -0.07
C MET A 28 -2.35 -10.32 0.63
N HIS A 29 -1.52 -11.09 -0.07
CA HIS A 29 -0.81 -12.21 0.56
C HIS A 29 0.10 -11.71 1.68
N ALA A 30 0.85 -10.65 1.43
CA ALA A 30 1.73 -10.08 2.44
C ALA A 30 0.95 -9.59 3.65
N LEU A 31 -0.20 -8.94 3.43
CA LEU A 31 -1.03 -8.45 4.52
C LEU A 31 -1.63 -9.57 5.37
N THR A 32 -2.21 -10.59 4.71
CA THR A 32 -3.05 -11.57 5.39
C THR A 32 -2.28 -12.82 5.82
N ARG A 33 -1.24 -13.20 5.09
CA ARG A 33 -0.49 -14.42 5.37
C ARG A 33 0.84 -14.15 6.04
N MET A 34 1.51 -13.06 5.69
CA MET A 34 2.82 -12.74 6.22
C MET A 34 2.75 -11.80 7.42
N GLY A 35 1.65 -11.10 7.59
CA GLY A 35 1.45 -10.25 8.75
C GLY A 35 2.40 -9.06 8.81
N VAL A 36 2.56 -8.35 7.70
CA VAL A 36 3.45 -7.18 7.66
C VAL A 36 2.93 -6.07 8.58
N ASP A 37 3.85 -5.33 9.18
CA ASP A 37 3.56 -4.26 10.12
C ASP A 37 3.66 -2.88 9.48
N GLU A 38 4.43 -2.78 8.41
CA GLU A 38 4.74 -1.49 7.79
C GLU A 38 4.92 -1.67 6.28
N ILE A 39 4.60 -0.62 5.52
CA ILE A 39 4.84 -0.59 4.08
C ILE A 39 5.85 0.52 3.78
N ASP A 40 6.95 0.16 3.11
CA ASP A 40 7.99 1.10 2.68
C ASP A 40 7.75 1.41 1.19
N LEU A 41 7.49 2.67 0.91
CA LEU A 41 7.13 3.15 -0.42
C LEU A 41 8.14 4.16 -0.96
N GLU A 42 9.33 4.21 -0.37
CA GLU A 42 10.36 5.16 -0.78
C GLU A 42 10.79 4.95 -2.23
N GLY A 43 10.78 3.71 -2.71
CA GLY A 43 11.19 3.36 -4.07
C GLY A 43 10.08 3.41 -5.12
N VAL A 44 8.89 3.88 -4.77
CA VAL A 44 7.77 3.96 -5.72
C VAL A 44 7.99 5.12 -6.68
N THR A 45 7.91 4.83 -7.98
CA THR A 45 8.16 5.83 -9.03
C THR A 45 6.91 6.21 -9.80
N ALA A 46 5.84 5.42 -9.70
CA ALA A 46 4.57 5.71 -10.35
C ALA A 46 3.45 5.15 -9.49
N VAL A 47 2.32 5.86 -9.43
CA VAL A 47 1.19 5.48 -8.58
C VAL A 47 -0.08 5.45 -9.42
N GLU A 48 -0.75 4.29 -9.44
CA GLU A 48 -2.07 4.14 -10.04
C GLU A 48 -3.13 4.12 -8.94
N GLN A 49 -4.35 4.50 -9.28
CA GLN A 49 -5.43 4.54 -8.29
C GLN A 49 -5.67 3.18 -7.62
N ALA A 50 -5.62 2.10 -8.39
CA ALA A 50 -5.81 0.76 -7.83
C ALA A 50 -4.74 0.40 -6.81
N GLY A 51 -3.49 0.78 -7.07
CA GLY A 51 -2.41 0.56 -6.11
C GLY A 51 -2.56 1.41 -4.85
N LEU A 52 -2.98 2.66 -5.03
CA LEU A 52 -3.22 3.56 -3.91
C LEU A 52 -4.35 3.03 -3.02
N ALA A 53 -5.40 2.46 -3.63
CA ALA A 53 -6.50 1.86 -2.90
C ALA A 53 -6.05 0.68 -2.03
N LEU A 54 -5.08 -0.11 -2.50
CA LEU A 54 -4.51 -1.19 -1.70
C LEU A 54 -3.88 -0.65 -0.43
N CYS A 55 -3.15 0.46 -0.53
CA CYS A 55 -2.53 1.08 0.65
C CYS A 55 -3.58 1.62 1.62
N LEU A 56 -4.68 2.16 1.11
CA LEU A 56 -5.77 2.62 1.97
C LEU A 56 -6.39 1.46 2.75
N VAL A 57 -6.61 0.32 2.10
CA VAL A 57 -7.12 -0.88 2.77
C VAL A 57 -6.14 -1.35 3.85
N ALA A 58 -4.85 -1.38 3.52
CA ALA A 58 -3.83 -1.78 4.48
C ALA A 58 -3.83 -0.89 5.71
N ALA A 59 -3.85 0.42 5.51
CA ALA A 59 -3.81 1.37 6.62
C ALA A 59 -5.09 1.34 7.46
N ASN A 60 -6.25 1.29 6.80
CA ASN A 60 -7.52 1.45 7.50
C ASN A 60 -8.06 0.15 8.06
N ARG A 61 -7.92 -0.96 7.35
CA ARG A 61 -8.50 -2.24 7.75
C ARG A 61 -7.51 -3.15 8.46
N HIS A 62 -6.25 -3.10 8.07
CA HIS A 62 -5.21 -3.96 8.65
C HIS A 62 -4.30 -3.23 9.61
N ARG A 63 -4.48 -1.92 9.74
CA ARG A 63 -3.73 -1.06 10.66
C ARG A 63 -2.22 -1.12 10.43
N VAL A 64 -1.84 -1.28 9.16
CA VAL A 64 -0.43 -1.30 8.76
C VAL A 64 0.07 0.12 8.68
N ALA A 65 1.27 0.37 9.20
CA ALA A 65 1.87 1.70 9.16
C ALA A 65 2.38 2.01 7.76
N ILE A 66 2.13 3.23 7.29
CA ILE A 66 2.72 3.71 6.05
C ILE A 66 4.05 4.36 6.42
N GLY A 67 5.15 3.73 6.01
CA GLY A 67 6.50 4.16 6.34
C GLY A 67 7.04 5.22 5.38
N ALA A 68 8.30 5.05 4.96
CA ALA A 68 8.93 5.99 4.03
C ALA A 68 8.15 6.10 2.72
N GLN A 69 8.08 7.29 2.16
CA GLN A 69 7.27 7.60 0.98
C GLN A 69 8.10 8.33 -0.06
N SER A 70 8.01 7.88 -1.33
CA SER A 70 8.55 8.65 -2.44
C SER A 70 7.74 9.93 -2.63
N PRO A 71 8.29 10.96 -3.30
CA PRO A 71 7.52 12.19 -3.53
C PRO A 71 6.21 11.98 -4.28
N CYS A 72 6.20 11.13 -5.32
CA CYS A 72 4.98 10.90 -6.08
C CYS A 72 3.94 10.14 -5.25
N PHE A 73 4.36 9.19 -4.41
CA PHE A 73 3.43 8.51 -3.53
C PHE A 73 2.89 9.47 -2.45
N ALA A 74 3.75 10.27 -1.84
CA ALA A 74 3.34 11.20 -0.79
C ALA A 74 2.26 12.17 -1.28
N GLU A 75 2.43 12.68 -2.50
CA GLU A 75 1.44 13.57 -3.09
C GLU A 75 0.11 12.86 -3.33
N ALA A 76 0.14 11.67 -3.93
CA ALA A 76 -1.06 10.89 -4.20
C ALA A 76 -1.76 10.48 -2.90
N TRP A 77 -0.98 10.12 -1.89
CA TRP A 77 -1.50 9.71 -0.59
C TRP A 77 -2.22 10.87 0.10
N ALA A 78 -1.63 12.07 0.08
CA ALA A 78 -2.25 13.24 0.67
C ALA A 78 -3.59 13.56 0.00
N GLN A 79 -3.66 13.45 -1.33
CA GLN A 79 -4.90 13.66 -2.06
C GLN A 79 -5.95 12.62 -1.72
N ALA A 80 -5.55 11.36 -1.59
CA ALA A 80 -6.47 10.27 -1.25
C ALA A 80 -7.07 10.44 0.15
N LEU A 81 -6.29 10.95 1.09
CA LEU A 81 -6.77 11.17 2.45
C LEU A 81 -7.79 12.30 2.54
N THR A 82 -7.76 13.24 1.58
CA THR A 82 -8.73 14.34 1.56
C THR A 82 -10.00 14.01 0.78
N ALA A 83 -10.00 12.92 -0.02
CA ALA A 83 -11.15 12.48 -0.81
C ALA A 83 -11.28 10.95 -0.75
N PRO A 84 -11.58 10.39 0.41
CA PRO A 84 -11.38 8.96 0.66
C PRO A 84 -12.34 8.00 -0.04
N GLY A 85 -13.60 8.27 -0.11
CA GLY A 85 -14.61 7.28 -0.47
C GLY A 85 -14.39 6.47 -1.76
N PRO A 86 -14.18 7.12 -2.93
CA PRO A 86 -14.13 6.41 -4.22
C PRO A 86 -13.03 5.38 -4.33
N LEU A 87 -11.84 5.65 -3.76
CA LEU A 87 -10.71 4.72 -3.89
C LEU A 87 -10.93 3.44 -3.09
N GLU A 88 -11.54 3.54 -1.92
CA GLU A 88 -11.85 2.34 -1.15
C GLU A 88 -12.82 1.42 -1.89
N LYS A 89 -13.77 1.98 -2.62
CA LYS A 89 -14.74 1.20 -3.38
C LYS A 89 -14.08 0.35 -4.46
N LEU A 90 -12.96 0.78 -5.01
CA LEU A 90 -12.25 0.01 -6.02
C LEU A 90 -11.76 -1.33 -5.47
N VAL A 91 -11.42 -1.37 -4.17
CA VAL A 91 -10.93 -2.59 -3.53
C VAL A 91 -12.06 -3.39 -2.90
N THR A 92 -13.09 -2.73 -2.38
CA THR A 92 -14.16 -3.38 -1.63
C THR A 92 -15.32 -3.86 -2.51
N GLY A 93 -15.20 -3.81 -3.80
CA GLY A 93 -16.24 -4.26 -4.70
C GLY A 93 -17.39 -3.27 -4.88
N GLY A 94 -17.15 -2.01 -4.63
CA GLY A 94 -18.13 -0.96 -4.86
C GLY A 94 -19.15 -0.76 -3.75
N THR A 95 -18.91 -1.35 -2.64
CA THR A 95 -19.80 -1.16 -1.48
C THR A 95 -19.47 0.07 -0.65
#